data_ab76a445e70b473744f168011f2dc037
#
_entry.id   ab76a445e70b473744f168011f2dc037
#
_cell.length_a   1.000
_cell.length_b   1.000
_cell.length_c   1.000
_cell.angle_alpha   90.00
_cell.angle_beta   90.00
_cell.angle_gamma   90.00
#
_symmetry.space_group_name_H-M   'P 1'
#
loop_
_entity.id
_entity.type
_entity.pdbx_description
1 polymer ?
#
loop_
_entity_poly.entity_id
_entity_poly.type
_entity_poly.pdbx_seq_one_letter_code
_entity_poly.pdbx_strand_id
1 'polypeptide(L)'
;VPDTATTHEGVLVRSFLRQCAVSTDLARAVKFRGSGFFADGVPVLANRRIFPGQVLSFALPPEGDGVTPQPEIPVKVVYEDAFAVVLEKPPQLAVHPTLNYPGGTLANGYAAWAAAHGHSPVFRPVNRIDKDTSGLVLAAKNAYAVPLLAGGVEKLYYAIAQGALPLGEGVINAPIGRRGDSIIGRCVTPEGKPSRTEYTIIKEENGLSLAACVPVTGRTHQIRVHFASIGHPLAGDDLYGGSRERIGRQALHCARQSFAVPVYTPLPDGIRVE
;
A
#
# COMPACT_ATOMS: atom_id res chain seq x y z
N VAL A 1 19.22 5.78 16.12
CA VAL A 1 20.19 4.68 16.32
C VAL A 1 20.18 4.37 17.79
N PRO A 2 19.70 3.20 18.25
CA PRO A 2 19.91 2.81 19.63
C PRO A 2 21.40 2.51 19.80
N ASP A 3 21.97 3.08 20.84
CA ASP A 3 23.32 2.85 21.30
C ASP A 3 23.50 1.35 21.58
N THR A 4 24.16 0.65 20.66
CA THR A 4 24.47 -0.78 20.86
C THR A 4 25.72 -0.87 21.70
N ALA A 5 25.52 -0.91 23.01
CA ALA A 5 26.54 -1.45 23.90
C ALA A 5 27.04 -2.77 23.30
N THR A 6 28.32 -2.85 23.01
CA THR A 6 29.07 -4.02 22.57
C THR A 6 28.87 -5.16 23.55
N THR A 7 27.85 -5.97 23.36
CA THR A 7 27.69 -7.21 24.12
C THR A 7 28.35 -8.35 23.34
N HIS A 8 29.38 -8.92 23.91
CA HIS A 8 30.01 -10.19 23.46
C HIS A 8 29.04 -11.37 23.40
N GLU A 9 27.75 -11.15 23.70
CA GLU A 9 26.76 -12.21 23.89
C GLU A 9 26.07 -12.70 22.62
N GLY A 10 26.31 -12.11 21.46
CA GLY A 10 25.63 -12.47 20.21
C GLY A 10 24.11 -12.29 20.27
N VAL A 11 23.45 -12.19 19.12
CA VAL A 11 22.01 -12.00 18.99
C VAL A 11 21.35 -13.26 18.40
N LEU A 12 20.13 -13.60 18.83
CA LEU A 12 19.40 -14.72 18.24
C LEU A 12 19.02 -14.38 16.79
N VAL A 13 19.19 -15.32 15.85
CA VAL A 13 18.79 -15.16 14.43
C VAL A 13 17.38 -14.59 14.29
N ARG A 14 16.38 -15.10 15.02
CA ARG A 14 15.00 -14.58 14.99
C ARG A 14 14.88 -13.11 15.43
N SER A 15 15.70 -12.67 16.38
CA SER A 15 15.69 -11.29 16.88
C SER A 15 16.37 -10.37 15.88
N PHE A 16 17.49 -10.81 15.32
CA PHE A 16 18.21 -10.10 14.28
C PHE A 16 17.35 -9.92 13.01
N LEU A 17 16.66 -10.97 12.53
CA LEU A 17 15.74 -10.88 11.40
C LEU A 17 14.65 -9.83 11.62
N ARG A 18 14.12 -9.71 12.86
CA ARG A 18 13.15 -8.63 13.19
C ARG A 18 13.77 -7.24 13.12
N GLN A 19 14.99 -7.07 13.59
CA GLN A 19 15.73 -5.80 13.49
C GLN A 19 15.95 -5.41 12.03
N CYS A 20 16.14 -6.40 11.15
CA CYS A 20 16.25 -6.23 9.70
C CYS A 20 14.89 -6.13 8.99
N ALA A 21 13.79 -5.88 9.72
CA ALA A 21 12.42 -5.79 9.19
C ALA A 21 11.91 -7.04 8.45
N VAL A 22 12.53 -8.22 8.66
CA VAL A 22 12.01 -9.49 8.14
C VAL A 22 10.76 -9.88 8.93
N SER A 23 9.61 -9.95 8.25
CA SER A 23 8.35 -10.31 8.88
C SER A 23 8.37 -11.74 9.41
N THR A 24 7.57 -11.99 10.46
CA THR A 24 7.44 -13.36 11.02
C THR A 24 6.97 -14.36 9.98
N ASP A 25 6.07 -13.94 9.08
CA ASP A 25 5.54 -14.81 8.02
C ASP A 25 6.61 -15.12 6.97
N LEU A 26 7.44 -14.13 6.59
CA LEU A 26 8.56 -14.38 5.69
C LEU A 26 9.60 -15.30 6.36
N ALA A 27 9.97 -15.04 7.61
CA ALA A 27 10.91 -15.91 8.33
C ALA A 27 10.39 -17.35 8.44
N ARG A 28 9.10 -17.54 8.66
CA ARG A 28 8.44 -18.86 8.65
C ARG A 28 8.49 -19.50 7.25
N ALA A 29 8.20 -18.72 6.21
CA ALA A 29 8.25 -19.19 4.83
C ALA A 29 9.67 -19.64 4.44
N VAL A 30 10.70 -18.86 4.76
CA VAL A 30 12.11 -19.22 4.56
C VAL A 30 12.45 -20.53 5.26
N LYS A 31 12.02 -20.68 6.52
CA LYS A 31 12.29 -21.88 7.32
C LYS A 31 11.63 -23.15 6.76
N PHE A 32 10.38 -23.09 6.31
CA PHE A 32 9.58 -24.28 5.98
C PHE A 32 9.38 -24.52 4.48
N ARG A 33 9.54 -23.49 3.65
CA ARG A 33 9.36 -23.58 2.18
C ARG A 33 10.58 -23.14 1.39
N GLY A 34 11.58 -22.54 2.06
CA GLY A 34 12.84 -22.10 1.47
C GLY A 34 14.02 -22.96 1.91
N SER A 35 15.23 -22.45 1.70
CA SER A 35 16.49 -23.09 2.05
C SER A 35 16.88 -23.02 3.54
N GLY A 36 16.11 -22.32 4.37
CA GLY A 36 16.48 -22.00 5.74
C GLY A 36 17.41 -20.79 5.85
N PHE A 37 18.07 -20.67 7.01
CA PHE A 37 19.02 -19.59 7.30
C PHE A 37 20.44 -20.13 7.35
N PHE A 38 21.40 -19.30 6.94
CA PHE A 38 22.83 -19.66 6.94
C PHE A 38 23.61 -18.53 7.63
N ALA A 39 24.54 -18.89 8.52
CA ALA A 39 25.53 -17.97 9.07
C ALA A 39 26.90 -18.37 8.49
N ASP A 40 27.55 -17.47 7.77
CA ASP A 40 28.81 -17.71 7.04
C ASP A 40 28.73 -18.97 6.14
N GLY A 41 27.59 -19.17 5.47
CA GLY A 41 27.34 -20.34 4.62
C GLY A 41 26.98 -21.63 5.37
N VAL A 42 26.99 -21.63 6.72
CA VAL A 42 26.63 -22.81 7.54
C VAL A 42 25.15 -22.73 7.95
N PRO A 43 24.36 -23.80 7.75
CA PRO A 43 22.95 -23.81 8.15
C PRO A 43 22.76 -23.54 9.65
N VAL A 44 21.82 -22.63 9.99
CA VAL A 44 21.52 -22.28 11.38
C VAL A 44 20.02 -22.24 11.65
N LEU A 45 19.63 -22.55 12.87
CA LEU A 45 18.25 -22.44 13.32
C LEU A 45 17.94 -21.02 13.82
N ALA A 46 16.67 -20.61 13.77
CA ALA A 46 16.21 -19.30 14.20
C ALA A 46 16.49 -18.98 15.68
N ASN A 47 16.72 -19.98 16.52
CA ASN A 47 17.12 -19.87 17.93
C ASN A 47 18.62 -19.93 18.14
N ARG A 48 19.44 -20.03 17.11
CA ARG A 48 20.90 -19.96 17.19
C ARG A 48 21.32 -18.51 17.43
N ARG A 49 22.40 -18.30 18.21
CA ARG A 49 23.05 -17.00 18.32
C ARG A 49 24.02 -16.79 17.16
N ILE A 50 24.02 -15.60 16.62
CA ILE A 50 25.00 -15.08 15.68
C ILE A 50 25.77 -13.93 16.35
N PHE A 51 26.99 -13.73 15.91
CA PHE A 51 27.95 -12.80 16.55
C PHE A 51 28.36 -11.70 15.56
N PRO A 52 28.85 -10.55 16.04
CA PRO A 52 29.41 -9.51 15.18
C PRO A 52 30.43 -10.06 14.19
N GLY A 53 30.36 -9.58 12.95
CA GLY A 53 31.23 -10.05 11.84
C GLY A 53 30.68 -11.24 11.05
N GLN A 54 29.66 -11.95 11.53
CA GLN A 54 29.04 -13.02 10.77
C GLN A 54 28.06 -12.51 9.71
N VAL A 55 28.01 -13.16 8.56
CA VAL A 55 27.03 -12.92 7.49
C VAL A 55 25.84 -13.86 7.65
N LEU A 56 24.65 -13.32 7.92
CA LEU A 56 23.40 -14.08 7.91
C LEU A 56 22.78 -14.00 6.52
N SER A 57 22.63 -15.11 5.83
CA SER A 57 22.01 -15.19 4.51
C SER A 57 20.82 -16.14 4.47
N PHE A 58 19.90 -15.88 3.55
CA PHE A 58 18.79 -16.77 3.19
C PHE A 58 18.27 -16.42 1.80
N ALA A 59 17.76 -17.40 1.07
CA ALA A 59 17.05 -17.15 -0.17
C ALA A 59 15.57 -16.90 0.10
N LEU A 60 14.96 -15.95 -0.65
CA LEU A 60 13.52 -15.81 -0.63
C LEU A 60 12.88 -17.12 -1.12
N PRO A 61 11.86 -17.64 -0.42
CA PRO A 61 11.22 -18.88 -0.83
C PRO A 61 10.53 -18.69 -2.19
N PRO A 62 10.38 -19.77 -2.98
CA PRO A 62 9.60 -19.73 -4.20
C PRO A 62 8.22 -19.16 -3.95
N GLU A 63 7.79 -18.30 -4.84
CA GLU A 63 6.47 -17.67 -4.79
C GLU A 63 5.46 -18.52 -5.57
N GLY A 64 4.19 -18.46 -5.17
CA GLY A 64 3.12 -19.10 -5.93
C GLY A 64 2.84 -18.36 -7.24
N ASP A 65 1.96 -18.94 -8.06
CA ASP A 65 1.65 -18.43 -9.40
C ASP A 65 0.91 -17.09 -9.42
N GLY A 66 0.46 -16.61 -8.25
CA GLY A 66 -0.30 -15.37 -8.15
C GLY A 66 -1.71 -15.48 -8.74
N VAL A 67 -2.18 -14.40 -9.36
CA VAL A 67 -3.44 -14.38 -10.12
C VAL A 67 -3.17 -14.74 -11.58
N THR A 68 -4.18 -15.23 -12.30
CA THR A 68 -4.08 -15.54 -13.73
C THR A 68 -3.61 -14.30 -14.51
N PRO A 69 -2.51 -14.38 -15.27
CA PRO A 69 -2.04 -13.27 -16.10
C PRO A 69 -3.07 -12.92 -17.21
N GLN A 70 -3.31 -11.62 -17.39
CA GLN A 70 -4.20 -11.09 -18.43
C GLN A 70 -3.50 -9.95 -19.21
N PRO A 71 -2.80 -10.26 -20.31
CA PRO A 71 -2.01 -9.28 -21.06
C PRO A 71 -2.85 -8.21 -21.76
N GLU A 72 -4.14 -8.43 -21.93
CA GLU A 72 -5.10 -7.45 -22.48
C GLU A 72 -5.37 -6.29 -21.53
N ILE A 73 -4.99 -6.41 -20.23
CA ILE A 73 -5.12 -5.34 -19.26
C ILE A 73 -3.83 -4.51 -19.28
N PRO A 74 -3.88 -3.27 -19.78
CA PRO A 74 -2.68 -2.45 -19.89
C PRO A 74 -2.17 -2.04 -18.51
N VAL A 75 -0.88 -2.17 -18.30
CA VAL A 75 -0.16 -1.73 -17.09
C VAL A 75 0.76 -0.59 -17.46
N LYS A 76 0.55 0.58 -16.84
CA LYS A 76 1.46 1.72 -16.97
C LYS A 76 2.31 1.83 -15.72
N VAL A 77 3.58 1.46 -15.86
CA VAL A 77 4.60 1.62 -14.81
C VAL A 77 5.11 3.06 -14.85
N VAL A 78 5.06 3.76 -13.71
CA VAL A 78 5.55 5.14 -13.57
C VAL A 78 6.82 5.23 -12.74
N TYR A 79 7.09 4.21 -11.95
CA TYR A 79 8.34 4.06 -11.18
C TYR A 79 8.62 2.57 -10.94
N GLU A 80 9.89 2.20 -10.95
CA GLU A 80 10.35 0.86 -10.61
C GLU A 80 11.77 0.89 -10.05
N ASP A 81 12.01 0.07 -9.01
CA ASP A 81 13.34 -0.27 -8.49
C ASP A 81 13.41 -1.76 -8.09
N ALA A 82 14.41 -2.15 -7.29
CA ALA A 82 14.57 -3.53 -6.84
C ALA A 82 13.46 -4.00 -5.88
N PHE A 83 12.76 -3.08 -5.19
CA PHE A 83 11.81 -3.39 -4.12
C PHE A 83 10.39 -2.98 -4.43
N ALA A 84 10.20 -1.95 -5.22
CA ALA A 84 8.93 -1.28 -5.46
C ALA A 84 8.60 -1.16 -6.94
N VAL A 85 7.34 -1.16 -7.25
CA VAL A 85 6.78 -0.72 -8.52
C VAL A 85 5.57 0.17 -8.25
N VAL A 86 5.48 1.31 -8.94
CA VAL A 86 4.31 2.19 -8.90
C VAL A 86 3.61 2.14 -10.24
N LEU A 87 2.33 1.81 -10.20
CA LEU A 87 1.47 1.67 -11.36
C LEU A 87 0.46 2.80 -11.40
N GLU A 88 0.22 3.37 -12.58
CA GLU A 88 -0.90 4.27 -12.80
C GLU A 88 -2.15 3.47 -13.18
N LYS A 89 -3.13 3.44 -12.29
CA LYS A 89 -4.39 2.74 -12.49
C LYS A 89 -5.44 3.65 -13.13
N PRO A 90 -6.02 3.28 -14.27
CA PRO A 90 -7.19 3.98 -14.82
C PRO A 90 -8.42 3.79 -13.91
N PRO A 91 -9.46 4.62 -14.05
CA PRO A 91 -10.77 4.34 -13.47
C PRO A 91 -11.38 3.06 -14.06
N GLN A 92 -12.44 2.55 -13.42
CA GLN A 92 -13.17 1.34 -13.80
C GLN A 92 -12.35 0.02 -13.71
N LEU A 93 -11.15 0.06 -13.17
CA LEU A 93 -10.29 -1.10 -12.97
C LEU A 93 -10.13 -1.36 -11.46
N ALA A 94 -10.53 -2.55 -10.99
CA ALA A 94 -10.27 -2.95 -9.60
C ALA A 94 -8.77 -3.24 -9.40
N VAL A 95 -8.25 -2.99 -8.20
CA VAL A 95 -6.82 -3.24 -7.90
C VAL A 95 -6.54 -4.75 -7.81
N HIS A 96 -7.43 -5.52 -7.21
CA HIS A 96 -7.24 -6.93 -6.92
C HIS A 96 -8.53 -7.73 -7.13
N PRO A 97 -8.46 -9.02 -7.49
CA PRO A 97 -9.64 -9.86 -7.57
C PRO A 97 -10.44 -9.89 -6.27
N THR A 98 -11.75 -9.95 -6.40
CA THR A 98 -12.72 -10.12 -5.33
C THR A 98 -13.76 -11.15 -5.75
N LEU A 99 -14.65 -11.56 -4.85
CA LEU A 99 -15.76 -12.47 -5.20
C LEU A 99 -16.58 -11.94 -6.40
N ASN A 100 -16.76 -10.62 -6.49
CA ASN A 100 -17.54 -10.00 -7.58
C ASN A 100 -16.72 -9.68 -8.83
N TYR A 101 -15.39 -9.73 -8.71
CA TYR A 101 -14.43 -9.45 -9.80
C TYR A 101 -13.29 -10.48 -9.71
N PRO A 102 -13.51 -11.72 -10.15
CA PRO A 102 -12.52 -12.80 -10.04
C PRO A 102 -11.32 -12.61 -10.98
N GLY A 103 -11.46 -11.74 -11.97
CA GLY A 103 -10.42 -11.34 -12.94
C GLY A 103 -10.67 -9.93 -13.46
N GLY A 104 -9.94 -9.53 -14.49
CA GLY A 104 -10.08 -8.19 -15.06
C GLY A 104 -9.60 -7.09 -14.11
N THR A 105 -8.52 -7.33 -13.35
CA THR A 105 -8.02 -6.40 -12.35
C THR A 105 -6.58 -5.96 -12.65
N LEU A 106 -6.13 -4.88 -12.00
CA LEU A 106 -4.75 -4.42 -12.11
C LEU A 106 -3.75 -5.53 -11.73
N ALA A 107 -4.09 -6.39 -10.77
CA ALA A 107 -3.27 -7.54 -10.39
C ALA A 107 -3.07 -8.53 -11.54
N ASN A 108 -4.12 -8.78 -12.36
CA ASN A 108 -4.04 -9.67 -13.50
C ASN A 108 -3.14 -9.09 -14.61
N GLY A 109 -3.28 -7.78 -14.89
CA GLY A 109 -2.38 -7.08 -15.81
C GLY A 109 -0.94 -7.06 -15.32
N TYR A 110 -0.73 -6.77 -14.03
CA TYR A 110 0.60 -6.82 -13.41
C TYR A 110 1.24 -8.20 -13.53
N ALA A 111 0.51 -9.28 -13.30
CA ALA A 111 1.04 -10.64 -13.42
C ALA A 111 1.55 -10.93 -14.84
N ALA A 112 0.83 -10.47 -15.87
CA ALA A 112 1.28 -10.59 -17.27
C ALA A 112 2.51 -9.73 -17.54
N TRP A 113 2.51 -8.48 -17.10
CA TRP A 113 3.64 -7.57 -17.22
C TRP A 113 4.89 -8.12 -16.51
N ALA A 114 4.75 -8.60 -15.27
CA ALA A 114 5.84 -9.15 -14.47
C ALA A 114 6.46 -10.37 -15.13
N ALA A 115 5.64 -11.29 -15.64
CA ALA A 115 6.11 -12.48 -16.36
C ALA A 115 6.94 -12.11 -17.61
N ALA A 116 6.49 -11.10 -18.36
CA ALA A 116 7.19 -10.60 -19.56
C ALA A 116 8.55 -9.95 -19.24
N HIS A 117 8.74 -9.46 -18.00
CA HIS A 117 9.95 -8.75 -17.54
C HIS A 117 10.80 -9.59 -16.59
N GLY A 118 10.51 -10.89 -16.40
CA GLY A 118 11.28 -11.77 -15.53
C GLY A 118 11.10 -11.47 -14.02
N HIS A 119 10.01 -10.85 -13.64
CA HIS A 119 9.66 -10.56 -12.25
C HIS A 119 8.66 -11.58 -11.70
N SER A 120 8.51 -11.60 -10.36
CA SER A 120 7.46 -12.39 -9.71
C SER A 120 6.06 -11.91 -10.12
N PRO A 121 5.18 -12.83 -10.57
CA PRO A 121 3.81 -12.47 -10.95
C PRO A 121 2.92 -12.15 -9.74
N VAL A 122 3.39 -12.37 -8.52
CA VAL A 122 2.63 -12.15 -7.30
C VAL A 122 2.50 -10.66 -7.01
N PHE A 123 1.31 -10.11 -7.21
CA PHE A 123 1.02 -8.70 -6.97
C PHE A 123 0.83 -8.42 -5.48
N ARG A 124 1.65 -7.53 -4.91
CA ARG A 124 1.63 -7.14 -3.50
C ARG A 124 1.36 -5.65 -3.33
N PRO A 125 0.12 -5.21 -3.51
CA PRO A 125 -0.19 -3.80 -3.37
C PRO A 125 0.01 -3.36 -1.92
N VAL A 126 0.79 -2.30 -1.74
CA VAL A 126 1.02 -1.63 -0.46
C VAL A 126 -0.15 -0.71 -0.12
N ASN A 127 -0.76 -0.12 -1.15
CA ASN A 127 -2.01 0.62 -1.01
C ASN A 127 -3.04 0.14 -2.04
N ARG A 128 -4.30 0.43 -1.75
CA ARG A 128 -5.40 0.20 -2.68
C ARG A 128 -6.19 1.48 -2.85
N ILE A 129 -6.71 1.68 -4.05
CA ILE A 129 -7.68 2.72 -4.40
C ILE A 129 -8.93 2.04 -4.95
N ASP A 130 -10.06 2.71 -4.86
CA ASP A 130 -11.35 2.15 -5.31
C ASP A 130 -11.35 1.89 -6.82
N LYS A 131 -12.25 1.03 -7.29
CA LYS A 131 -12.38 0.65 -8.71
C LYS A 131 -12.41 1.88 -9.62
N ASP A 132 -13.26 2.86 -9.28
CA ASP A 132 -13.49 4.05 -10.11
C ASP A 132 -12.61 5.25 -9.72
N THR A 133 -11.76 5.11 -8.70
CA THR A 133 -10.67 6.05 -8.40
C THR A 133 -9.49 5.79 -9.32
N SER A 134 -8.96 6.83 -9.94
CA SER A 134 -7.75 6.76 -10.76
C SER A 134 -6.49 7.13 -9.99
N GLY A 135 -5.32 6.84 -10.56
CA GLY A 135 -4.03 7.28 -10.04
C GLY A 135 -3.15 6.16 -9.49
N LEU A 136 -2.24 6.49 -8.60
CA LEU A 136 -1.09 5.68 -8.26
C LEU A 136 -1.42 4.53 -7.31
N VAL A 137 -0.87 3.35 -7.63
CA VAL A 137 -0.87 2.15 -6.79
C VAL A 137 0.57 1.69 -6.62
N LEU A 138 1.07 1.72 -5.39
CA LEU A 138 2.38 1.17 -5.01
C LEU A 138 2.24 -0.32 -4.71
N ALA A 139 3.12 -1.13 -5.28
CA ALA A 139 3.26 -2.53 -4.96
C ALA A 139 4.70 -2.91 -4.64
N ALA A 140 4.88 -3.89 -3.77
CA ALA A 140 6.16 -4.48 -3.46
C ALA A 140 6.49 -5.60 -4.44
N LYS A 141 7.73 -5.65 -4.93
CA LYS A 141 8.20 -6.66 -5.89
C LYS A 141 8.49 -8.01 -5.24
N ASN A 142 8.67 -8.04 -3.92
CA ASN A 142 8.89 -9.27 -3.16
C ASN A 142 8.30 -9.18 -1.74
N ALA A 143 8.23 -10.32 -1.05
CA ALA A 143 7.64 -10.40 0.30
C ALA A 143 8.43 -9.63 1.37
N TYR A 144 9.73 -9.43 1.20
CA TYR A 144 10.58 -8.67 2.11
C TYR A 144 10.25 -7.16 2.06
N ALA A 145 10.00 -6.64 0.86
CA ALA A 145 9.73 -5.22 0.66
C ALA A 145 8.37 -4.75 1.22
N VAL A 146 7.39 -5.66 1.40
CA VAL A 146 6.04 -5.31 1.85
C VAL A 146 6.03 -4.51 3.17
N PRO A 147 6.59 -5.01 4.29
CA PRO A 147 6.58 -4.28 5.55
C PRO A 147 7.42 -2.99 5.51
N LEU A 148 8.49 -2.96 4.72
CA LEU A 148 9.35 -1.80 4.56
C LEU A 148 8.62 -0.64 3.89
N LEU A 149 7.87 -0.93 2.83
CA LEU A 149 7.10 0.06 2.08
C LEU A 149 5.82 0.46 2.82
N ALA A 150 5.16 -0.46 3.54
CA ALA A 150 3.88 -0.20 4.18
C ALA A 150 3.96 0.79 5.36
N GLY A 151 5.12 0.93 5.99
CA GLY A 151 5.30 1.71 7.22
C GLY A 151 5.31 3.24 7.05
N GLY A 152 5.30 3.77 5.82
CA GLY A 152 5.52 5.21 5.63
C GLY A 152 5.02 5.79 4.30
N VAL A 153 3.96 5.24 3.71
CA VAL A 153 3.42 5.77 2.46
C VAL A 153 2.52 6.97 2.72
N GLU A 154 2.99 8.15 2.39
CA GLU A 154 2.16 9.34 2.32
C GLU A 154 1.48 9.41 0.95
N LYS A 155 0.22 9.85 0.92
CA LYS A 155 -0.60 9.90 -0.29
C LYS A 155 -1.26 11.26 -0.42
N LEU A 156 -1.17 11.84 -1.61
CA LEU A 156 -1.92 13.03 -1.98
C LEU A 156 -2.96 12.66 -3.04
N TYR A 157 -4.19 13.04 -2.77
CA TYR A 157 -5.30 12.91 -3.71
C TYR A 157 -5.80 14.28 -4.13
N TYR A 158 -6.24 14.39 -5.37
CA TYR A 158 -7.12 15.46 -5.79
C TYR A 158 -8.56 14.95 -5.84
N ALA A 159 -9.46 15.71 -5.26
CA ALA A 159 -10.89 15.45 -5.24
C ALA A 159 -11.66 16.68 -5.69
N ILE A 160 -12.77 16.49 -6.41
CA ILE A 160 -13.71 17.58 -6.71
C ILE A 160 -14.97 17.31 -5.89
N ALA A 161 -15.21 18.15 -4.90
CA ALA A 161 -16.39 18.13 -4.06
C ALA A 161 -17.51 19.01 -4.64
N GLN A 162 -18.78 18.64 -4.44
CA GLN A 162 -19.91 19.46 -4.79
C GLN A 162 -20.18 20.53 -3.73
N GLY A 163 -20.60 21.69 -4.18
CA GLY A 163 -20.83 22.87 -3.34
C GLY A 163 -19.57 23.73 -3.18
N ALA A 164 -19.79 24.95 -2.73
CA ALA A 164 -18.74 25.92 -2.45
C ALA A 164 -18.18 25.68 -1.03
N LEU A 165 -16.93 25.26 -0.96
CA LEU A 165 -16.17 25.19 0.28
C LEU A 165 -15.21 26.39 0.38
N PRO A 166 -15.02 26.98 1.56
CA PRO A 166 -14.06 28.06 1.75
C PRO A 166 -12.65 27.61 1.34
N LEU A 167 -11.89 28.50 0.68
CA LEU A 167 -10.48 28.26 0.38
C LEU A 167 -9.69 28.10 1.67
N GLY A 168 -8.66 27.26 1.62
CA GLY A 168 -7.78 27.01 2.75
C GLY A 168 -7.85 25.58 3.28
N GLU A 169 -7.28 25.38 4.45
CA GLU A 169 -7.09 24.09 5.08
C GLU A 169 -8.29 23.67 5.94
N GLY A 170 -8.52 22.36 5.97
CA GLY A 170 -9.51 21.75 6.83
C GLY A 170 -9.12 20.33 7.22
N VAL A 171 -9.79 19.84 8.25
CA VAL A 171 -9.58 18.47 8.76
C VAL A 171 -10.94 17.84 9.02
N ILE A 172 -11.14 16.63 8.50
CA ILE A 172 -12.27 15.78 8.86
C ILE A 172 -11.71 14.63 9.70
N ASN A 173 -12.06 14.66 10.98
CA ASN A 173 -11.65 13.65 11.96
C ASN A 173 -12.90 12.94 12.49
N ALA A 174 -13.37 11.94 11.75
CA ALA A 174 -14.62 11.25 12.03
C ALA A 174 -14.47 9.74 11.79
N PRO A 175 -14.85 8.90 12.76
CA PRO A 175 -14.69 7.45 12.63
C PRO A 175 -15.60 6.87 11.54
N ILE A 176 -15.08 5.90 10.77
CA ILE A 176 -15.78 5.28 9.64
C ILE A 176 -16.09 3.83 9.94
N GLY A 177 -17.37 3.48 9.80
CA GLY A 177 -17.93 2.13 9.91
C GLY A 177 -18.60 1.62 8.64
N ARG A 178 -19.18 0.44 8.71
CA ARG A 178 -20.07 -0.09 7.65
C ARG A 178 -21.43 0.59 7.75
N ARG A 179 -22.03 0.90 6.62
CA ARG A 179 -23.43 1.32 6.56
C ARG A 179 -24.33 0.07 6.64
N GLY A 180 -25.26 0.06 7.58
CA GLY A 180 -26.04 -1.14 7.91
C GLY A 180 -26.92 -1.66 6.76
N ASP A 181 -27.31 -0.78 5.85
CA ASP A 181 -28.14 -1.04 4.67
C ASP A 181 -27.35 -1.38 3.40
N SER A 182 -26.02 -1.50 3.49
CA SER A 182 -25.17 -1.67 2.31
C SER A 182 -23.96 -2.57 2.58
N ILE A 183 -23.75 -3.53 1.67
CA ILE A 183 -22.57 -4.41 1.71
C ILE A 183 -21.27 -3.63 1.46
N ILE A 184 -21.31 -2.64 0.56
CA ILE A 184 -20.14 -1.87 0.13
C ILE A 184 -20.06 -0.49 0.80
N GLY A 185 -21.22 0.09 1.18
CA GLY A 185 -21.31 1.44 1.74
C GLY A 185 -20.60 1.58 3.09
N ARG A 186 -20.11 2.78 3.34
CA ARG A 186 -19.50 3.21 4.61
C ARG A 186 -20.23 4.45 5.10
N CYS A 187 -20.14 4.74 6.37
CA CYS A 187 -20.68 5.96 6.97
C CYS A 187 -19.80 6.40 8.13
N VAL A 188 -19.93 7.66 8.49
CA VAL A 188 -19.41 8.16 9.78
C VAL A 188 -20.33 7.62 10.87
N THR A 189 -19.73 6.95 11.86
CA THR A 189 -20.44 6.39 13.02
C THR A 189 -19.51 6.29 14.22
N PRO A 190 -20.00 6.53 15.46
CA PRO A 190 -19.18 6.42 16.67
C PRO A 190 -18.50 5.04 16.85
N GLU A 191 -19.12 3.97 16.39
CA GLU A 191 -18.60 2.60 16.45
C GLU A 191 -17.58 2.30 15.35
N GLY A 192 -17.33 3.27 14.46
CA GLY A 192 -16.40 3.16 13.35
C GLY A 192 -14.94 3.14 13.80
N LYS A 193 -14.07 2.83 12.87
CA LYS A 193 -12.62 2.91 13.11
C LYS A 193 -12.17 4.37 13.00
N PRO A 194 -11.29 4.86 13.90
CA PRO A 194 -10.72 6.19 13.82
C PRO A 194 -10.21 6.49 12.41
N SER A 195 -10.59 7.65 11.89
CA SER A 195 -10.29 8.05 10.51
C SER A 195 -10.06 9.55 10.45
N ARG A 196 -9.00 9.99 9.78
CA ARG A 196 -8.61 11.38 9.67
C ARG A 196 -8.18 11.70 8.23
N THR A 197 -8.78 12.73 7.64
CA THR A 197 -8.41 13.29 6.34
C THR A 197 -8.10 14.77 6.50
N GLU A 198 -6.91 15.18 6.13
CA GLU A 198 -6.53 16.58 5.99
C GLU A 198 -6.78 17.01 4.56
N TYR A 199 -7.23 18.23 4.34
CA TYR A 199 -7.46 18.73 3.00
C TYR A 199 -7.19 20.24 2.90
N THR A 200 -6.89 20.67 1.68
CA THR A 200 -6.79 22.09 1.34
C THR A 200 -7.68 22.35 0.13
N ILE A 201 -8.62 23.28 0.24
CA ILE A 201 -9.41 23.74 -0.91
C ILE A 201 -8.54 24.70 -1.72
N ILE A 202 -8.19 24.29 -2.94
CA ILE A 202 -7.29 25.00 -3.85
C ILE A 202 -8.06 25.99 -4.70
N LYS A 203 -9.25 25.60 -5.14
CA LYS A 203 -10.09 26.38 -6.06
C LYS A 203 -11.56 26.09 -5.79
N GLU A 204 -12.38 27.12 -5.86
CA GLU A 204 -13.83 27.01 -5.95
C GLU A 204 -14.28 27.66 -7.25
N GLU A 205 -15.11 26.97 -8.00
CA GLU A 205 -15.65 27.48 -9.26
C GLU A 205 -16.94 26.74 -9.63
N ASN A 206 -17.97 27.51 -9.98
CA ASN A 206 -19.26 26.97 -10.48
C ASN A 206 -19.93 25.97 -9.54
N GLY A 207 -19.84 26.18 -8.23
CA GLY A 207 -20.40 25.29 -7.22
C GLY A 207 -19.65 23.96 -7.08
N LEU A 208 -18.38 23.92 -7.48
CA LEU A 208 -17.46 22.81 -7.28
C LEU A 208 -16.20 23.28 -6.56
N SER A 209 -15.69 22.49 -5.66
CA SER A 209 -14.47 22.77 -4.91
C SER A 209 -13.39 21.73 -5.22
N LEU A 210 -12.24 22.18 -5.73
CA LEU A 210 -11.05 21.33 -5.91
C LEU A 210 -10.29 21.23 -4.59
N ALA A 211 -10.18 20.04 -4.05
CA ALA A 211 -9.48 19.73 -2.82
C ALA A 211 -8.24 18.91 -3.06
N ALA A 212 -7.11 19.29 -2.44
CA ALA A 212 -5.95 18.43 -2.21
C ALA A 212 -6.15 17.70 -0.87
N CYS A 213 -6.19 16.38 -0.86
CA CYS A 213 -6.54 15.57 0.30
C CYS A 213 -5.38 14.65 0.71
N VAL A 214 -5.02 14.69 1.97
CA VAL A 214 -4.03 13.80 2.59
C VAL A 214 -4.76 12.89 3.60
N PRO A 215 -5.04 11.63 3.26
CA PRO A 215 -5.62 10.68 4.20
C PRO A 215 -4.54 10.19 5.18
N VAL A 216 -4.59 10.64 6.43
CA VAL A 216 -3.68 10.20 7.51
C VAL A 216 -3.93 8.73 7.89
N THR A 217 -5.14 8.27 7.71
CA THR A 217 -5.55 6.86 7.83
C THR A 217 -5.99 6.32 6.46
N GLY A 218 -6.11 4.99 6.31
CA GLY A 218 -6.47 4.35 5.03
C GLY A 218 -7.75 3.50 5.13
N ARG A 219 -8.91 4.09 5.47
CA ARG A 219 -10.18 3.35 5.51
C ARG A 219 -10.82 3.28 4.13
N THR A 220 -11.60 2.22 3.90
CA THR A 220 -12.37 2.05 2.66
C THR A 220 -13.25 3.28 2.42
N HIS A 221 -13.20 3.85 1.21
CA HIS A 221 -13.95 5.02 0.78
C HIS A 221 -13.73 6.29 1.64
N GLN A 222 -12.63 6.38 2.40
CA GLN A 222 -12.44 7.39 3.43
C GLN A 222 -12.70 8.83 2.96
N ILE A 223 -12.02 9.29 1.92
CA ILE A 223 -12.19 10.67 1.40
C ILE A 223 -13.64 10.89 0.96
N ARG A 224 -14.22 9.92 0.27
CA ARG A 224 -15.61 9.96 -0.23
C ARG A 224 -16.62 10.13 0.90
N VAL A 225 -16.51 9.27 1.92
CA VAL A 225 -17.38 9.31 3.12
C VAL A 225 -17.19 10.59 3.91
N HIS A 226 -15.96 11.02 4.11
CA HIS A 226 -15.65 12.23 4.87
C HIS A 226 -16.28 13.47 4.21
N PHE A 227 -16.06 13.66 2.91
CA PHE A 227 -16.65 14.82 2.22
C PHE A 227 -18.18 14.75 2.18
N ALA A 228 -18.77 13.57 2.00
CA ALA A 228 -20.22 13.40 2.09
C ALA A 228 -20.76 13.73 3.49
N SER A 229 -20.03 13.37 4.55
CA SER A 229 -20.45 13.61 5.94
C SER A 229 -20.51 15.10 6.34
N ILE A 230 -19.77 15.94 5.62
CA ILE A 230 -19.82 17.41 5.80
C ILE A 230 -20.74 18.12 4.79
N GLY A 231 -21.58 17.35 4.06
CA GLY A 231 -22.54 17.90 3.10
C GLY A 231 -21.98 18.21 1.71
N HIS A 232 -20.73 17.84 1.43
CA HIS A 232 -20.04 18.09 0.16
C HIS A 232 -19.57 16.80 -0.52
N PRO A 233 -20.49 15.91 -0.98
CA PRO A 233 -20.09 14.66 -1.64
C PRO A 233 -19.24 14.96 -2.87
N LEU A 234 -18.37 14.00 -3.25
CA LEU A 234 -17.56 14.16 -4.44
C LEU A 234 -18.43 14.13 -5.70
N ALA A 235 -18.12 14.98 -6.67
CA ALA A 235 -18.80 14.97 -7.96
C ALA A 235 -18.70 13.56 -8.59
N GLY A 236 -19.83 13.05 -9.11
CA GLY A 236 -19.94 11.73 -9.71
C GLY A 236 -20.00 10.57 -8.74
N ASP A 237 -19.97 10.78 -7.43
CA ASP A 237 -20.02 9.74 -6.41
C ASP A 237 -21.45 9.46 -5.95
N ASP A 238 -22.24 8.80 -6.79
CA ASP A 238 -23.65 8.48 -6.52
C ASP A 238 -23.86 7.60 -5.28
N LEU A 239 -22.88 6.79 -4.88
CA LEU A 239 -22.96 5.98 -3.66
C LEU A 239 -23.09 6.85 -2.41
N TYR A 240 -22.56 8.07 -2.44
CA TYR A 240 -22.54 9.02 -1.33
C TYR A 240 -23.27 10.34 -1.62
N GLY A 241 -24.12 10.35 -2.65
CA GLY A 241 -24.98 11.51 -2.96
C GLY A 241 -24.41 12.52 -3.95
N GLY A 242 -23.28 12.20 -4.58
CA GLY A 242 -22.71 13.05 -5.64
C GLY A 242 -23.45 12.91 -6.97
N SER A 243 -23.77 14.02 -7.64
CA SER A 243 -24.40 14.03 -8.96
C SER A 243 -23.44 13.60 -10.06
N ARG A 244 -23.94 12.79 -11.00
CA ARG A 244 -23.22 12.35 -12.20
C ARG A 244 -23.36 13.25 -13.40
N GLU A 245 -24.00 14.40 -13.27
CA GLU A 245 -24.24 15.30 -14.43
C GLU A 245 -22.96 15.77 -15.13
N ARG A 246 -21.88 15.98 -14.35
CA ARG A 246 -20.62 16.52 -14.89
C ARG A 246 -19.53 15.45 -15.07
N ILE A 247 -19.58 14.38 -14.30
CA ILE A 247 -18.61 13.28 -14.35
C ILE A 247 -19.30 11.97 -13.93
N GLY A 248 -19.11 10.91 -14.69
CA GLY A 248 -19.78 9.62 -14.50
C GLY A 248 -19.20 8.72 -13.38
N ARG A 249 -18.20 9.20 -12.63
CA ARG A 249 -17.52 8.48 -11.55
C ARG A 249 -17.13 9.45 -10.44
N GLN A 250 -16.81 8.92 -9.24
CA GLN A 250 -16.24 9.79 -8.21
C GLN A 250 -15.01 10.55 -8.74
N ALA A 251 -15.05 11.87 -8.64
CA ALA A 251 -13.96 12.74 -9.04
C ALA A 251 -12.83 12.68 -7.98
N LEU A 252 -12.09 11.58 -7.99
CA LEU A 252 -11.01 11.27 -7.06
C LEU A 252 -9.82 10.66 -7.80
N HIS A 253 -8.62 11.19 -7.52
CA HIS A 253 -7.38 10.77 -8.17
C HIS A 253 -6.22 10.75 -7.18
N CYS A 254 -5.53 9.62 -7.06
CA CYS A 254 -4.30 9.50 -6.28
C CYS A 254 -3.12 10.05 -7.08
N ALA A 255 -2.75 11.30 -6.82
CA ALA A 255 -1.81 12.05 -7.66
C ALA A 255 -0.33 11.86 -7.26
N ARG A 256 -0.06 11.66 -5.95
CA ARG A 256 1.30 11.50 -5.45
C ARG A 256 1.36 10.46 -4.35
N GLN A 257 2.45 9.70 -4.35
CA GLN A 257 2.85 8.83 -3.26
C GLN A 257 4.31 9.11 -2.90
N SER A 258 4.57 9.32 -1.62
CA SER A 258 5.91 9.44 -1.07
C SER A 258 6.17 8.24 -0.18
N PHE A 259 7.25 7.52 -0.39
CA PHE A 259 7.63 6.35 0.38
C PHE A 259 9.16 6.27 0.49
N ALA A 260 9.64 5.72 1.60
CA ALA A 260 11.06 5.45 1.74
C ALA A 260 11.40 4.20 0.94
N VAL A 261 12.38 4.32 0.04
CA VAL A 261 13.03 3.15 -0.55
C VAL A 261 13.99 2.61 0.52
N PRO A 262 13.97 1.29 0.81
CA PRO A 262 14.95 0.72 1.73
C PRO A 262 16.35 0.97 1.18
N VAL A 263 17.08 1.88 1.81
CA VAL A 263 18.50 2.05 1.52
C VAL A 263 19.23 1.04 2.39
N TYR A 264 19.91 0.08 1.78
CA TYR A 264 20.86 -0.75 2.48
C TYR A 264 22.04 0.10 2.90
N THR A 265 21.99 0.64 4.09
CA THR A 265 23.21 0.96 4.81
C THR A 265 23.79 -0.36 5.31
N PRO A 266 25.08 -0.64 5.14
CA PRO A 266 25.72 -1.74 5.85
C PRO A 266 25.33 -1.59 7.33
N LEU A 267 24.79 -2.68 7.90
CA LEU A 267 24.49 -2.66 9.33
C LEU A 267 25.78 -2.32 10.07
N PRO A 268 25.73 -1.48 11.14
CA PRO A 268 26.87 -1.30 12.00
C PRO A 268 27.34 -2.70 12.39
N ASP A 269 28.63 -2.99 12.35
CA ASP A 269 29.26 -4.26 12.65
C ASP A 269 29.40 -5.30 11.51
N GLY A 270 29.21 -4.90 10.25
CA GLY A 270 29.59 -5.72 9.11
C GLY A 270 28.72 -6.96 8.83
N ILE A 271 27.54 -7.07 9.46
CA ILE A 271 26.56 -8.11 9.14
C ILE A 271 25.86 -7.74 7.83
N ARG A 272 25.85 -8.64 6.85
CA ARG A 272 25.15 -8.46 5.56
C ARG A 272 23.97 -9.41 5.45
N VAL A 273 22.92 -8.95 4.81
CA VAL A 273 21.79 -9.78 4.34
C VAL A 273 21.95 -9.86 2.82
N GLU A 274 22.25 -11.03 2.30
CA GLU A 274 22.31 -11.35 0.86
C GLU A 274 21.11 -12.18 0.44
#